data_9a809dbaf792891e6ce4fa8cc0e21a3b
#
_entry.id   9a809dbaf792891e6ce4fa8cc0e21a3b
#
_cell.length_a   1.000
_cell.length_b   1.000
_cell.length_c   1.000
_cell.angle_alpha   90.00
_cell.angle_beta   90.00
_cell.angle_gamma   90.00
#
_symmetry.space_group_name_H-M   'P 1'
#
loop_
_entity.id
_entity.type
_entity.pdbx_description
1 polymer ?
#
loop_
_entity_poly.entity_id
_entity_poly.type
_entity_poly.pdbx_seq_one_letter_code
_entity_poly.pdbx_strand_id
1 'polypeptide(L)'
;KLMIEPQTDFSGAFDTIRVEEIKEDEAVKLLTFDSVILEQQYKIIVSFGAIKQSVYLAHKYFKQKLLPSSAEDLLKEALADASQKQSKVLSADDIISIAEQKTNIPIHKTGREEAEKLLNLENIIHERLIDQEQAVKAVSQAFREYRSGLARTGGPIAVFLFVGPTGVGKTELAKILTKIQFGAENMMV
;
A
#
# COMPACT_ATOMS: atom_id res chain seq x y z
N LYS A 1 24.96 3.97 -10.98
CA LYS A 1 25.23 5.39 -10.66
C LYS A 1 26.48 5.54 -9.80
N LEU A 2 26.62 4.82 -8.71
CA LEU A 2 27.76 4.89 -7.78
C LEU A 2 29.10 4.36 -8.37
N MET A 3 29.08 3.54 -9.41
CA MET A 3 30.29 2.97 -10.03
C MET A 3 30.83 3.79 -11.23
N ILE A 4 29.99 4.54 -11.91
CA ILE A 4 30.33 5.20 -13.19
C ILE A 4 30.60 6.70 -12.97
N GLU A 5 29.86 7.37 -12.09
CA GLU A 5 30.00 8.80 -11.83
C GLU A 5 31.33 9.28 -11.21
N PRO A 6 32.09 8.48 -10.41
CA PRO A 6 33.35 8.95 -9.84
C PRO A 6 34.57 8.87 -10.75
N GLN A 7 34.49 8.19 -11.91
CA GLN A 7 35.62 8.02 -12.81
C GLN A 7 35.40 8.84 -14.10
N THR A 8 35.92 10.06 -14.10
CA THR A 8 35.78 11.02 -15.21
C THR A 8 36.24 10.50 -16.56
N ASP A 9 37.28 9.67 -16.58
CA ASP A 9 37.82 9.11 -17.84
C ASP A 9 36.93 8.00 -18.41
N PHE A 10 36.16 7.31 -17.55
CA PHE A 10 35.26 6.23 -17.97
C PHE A 10 33.87 6.78 -18.37
N SER A 11 33.41 7.80 -17.69
CA SER A 11 32.08 8.41 -17.98
C SER A 11 32.04 9.16 -19.31
N GLY A 12 33.18 9.68 -19.78
CA GLY A 12 33.30 10.35 -21.10
C GLY A 12 33.22 9.42 -22.30
N ALA A 13 33.37 8.09 -22.10
CA ALA A 13 33.28 7.09 -23.16
C ALA A 13 31.84 6.57 -23.40
N PHE A 14 30.87 6.97 -22.58
CA PHE A 14 29.49 6.48 -22.64
C PHE A 14 28.48 7.63 -22.68
N ASP A 15 27.52 7.53 -23.57
CA ASP A 15 26.33 8.37 -23.53
C ASP A 15 25.36 7.84 -22.47
N THR A 16 24.96 8.69 -21.54
CA THR A 16 24.02 8.31 -20.47
C THR A 16 22.58 8.49 -20.94
N ILE A 17 21.89 7.39 -21.16
CA ILE A 17 20.45 7.38 -21.43
C ILE A 17 19.72 7.08 -20.13
N ARG A 18 18.90 8.02 -19.67
CA ARG A 18 18.05 7.85 -18.50
C ARG A 18 16.76 7.16 -18.91
N VAL A 19 16.52 5.99 -18.34
CA VAL A 19 15.26 5.26 -18.50
C VAL A 19 14.43 5.52 -17.24
N GLU A 20 13.24 6.09 -17.43
CA GLU A 20 12.31 6.42 -16.35
C GLU A 20 11.32 5.26 -16.12
N GLU A 21 10.75 5.21 -14.90
CA GLU A 21 9.67 4.28 -14.58
C GLU A 21 8.43 4.59 -15.41
N ILE A 22 7.75 3.56 -15.91
CA ILE A 22 6.50 3.73 -16.65
C ILE A 22 5.36 4.14 -15.71
N LYS A 23 4.38 4.86 -16.26
CA LYS A 23 3.17 5.26 -15.52
C LYS A 23 2.25 4.07 -15.29
N GLU A 24 1.40 4.17 -14.25
CA GLU A 24 0.44 3.11 -13.90
C GLU A 24 -0.45 2.70 -15.09
N ASP A 25 -0.96 3.65 -15.86
CA ASP A 25 -1.81 3.37 -17.04
C ASP A 25 -1.07 2.59 -18.13
N GLU A 26 0.21 2.87 -18.31
CA GLU A 26 1.07 2.16 -19.27
C GLU A 26 1.41 0.76 -18.76
N ALA A 27 1.66 0.64 -17.44
CA ALA A 27 1.88 -0.65 -16.79
C ALA A 27 0.64 -1.55 -16.90
N VAL A 28 -0.57 -1.02 -16.72
CA VAL A 28 -1.82 -1.76 -16.91
C VAL A 28 -1.94 -2.29 -18.33
N LYS A 29 -1.64 -1.47 -19.35
CA LYS A 29 -1.67 -1.90 -20.76
C LYS A 29 -0.68 -3.04 -21.00
N LEU A 30 0.56 -2.87 -20.54
CA LEU A 30 1.61 -3.87 -20.71
C LEU A 30 1.22 -5.19 -20.04
N LEU A 31 0.80 -5.16 -18.77
CA LEU A 31 0.38 -6.37 -18.06
C LEU A 31 -0.87 -7.02 -18.69
N THR A 32 -1.73 -6.26 -19.35
CA THR A 32 -2.87 -6.82 -20.09
C THR A 32 -2.39 -7.68 -21.26
N PHE A 33 -1.33 -7.28 -21.97
CA PHE A 33 -0.74 -8.12 -23.01
C PHE A 33 -0.03 -9.35 -22.40
N ASP A 34 0.74 -9.16 -21.34
CA ASP A 34 1.46 -10.24 -20.68
C ASP A 34 0.51 -11.25 -20.02
N SER A 35 -0.65 -10.80 -19.55
CA SER A 35 -1.65 -11.67 -18.93
C SER A 35 -2.14 -12.77 -19.88
N VAL A 36 -2.21 -12.53 -21.18
CA VAL A 36 -2.60 -13.55 -22.18
C VAL A 36 -1.64 -14.73 -22.16
N ILE A 37 -0.33 -14.47 -22.03
CA ILE A 37 0.69 -15.53 -21.97
C ILE A 37 0.58 -16.26 -20.62
N LEU A 38 0.40 -15.52 -19.53
CA LEU A 38 0.25 -16.09 -18.20
C LEU A 38 -1.01 -16.95 -18.07
N GLU A 39 -2.13 -16.54 -18.64
CA GLU A 39 -3.38 -17.32 -18.70
C GLU A 39 -3.17 -18.67 -19.38
N GLN A 40 -2.44 -18.70 -20.49
CA GLN A 40 -2.12 -19.95 -21.17
C GLN A 40 -1.21 -20.87 -20.34
N GLN A 41 -0.24 -20.27 -19.63
CA GLN A 41 0.71 -21.00 -18.80
C GLN A 41 0.05 -21.62 -17.56
N TYR A 42 -0.76 -20.83 -16.85
CA TYR A 42 -1.40 -21.25 -15.60
C TYR A 42 -2.78 -21.86 -15.80
N LYS A 43 -3.40 -21.73 -16.97
CA LYS A 43 -4.78 -22.13 -17.31
C LYS A 43 -5.82 -21.46 -16.40
N ILE A 44 -5.57 -20.22 -16.02
CA ILE A 44 -6.41 -19.39 -15.15
C ILE A 44 -6.69 -18.10 -15.89
N ILE A 45 -7.95 -17.68 -15.95
CA ILE A 45 -8.36 -16.41 -16.55
C ILE A 45 -8.02 -15.27 -15.58
N VAL A 46 -7.34 -14.24 -16.06
CA VAL A 46 -6.97 -13.07 -15.27
C VAL A 46 -8.00 -11.96 -15.47
N SER A 47 -8.73 -11.58 -14.42
CA SER A 47 -9.67 -10.49 -14.54
C SER A 47 -8.94 -9.16 -14.73
N PHE A 48 -9.54 -8.24 -15.50
CA PHE A 48 -8.98 -6.89 -15.66
C PHE A 48 -8.86 -6.14 -14.32
N GLY A 49 -9.76 -6.44 -13.37
CA GLY A 49 -9.68 -5.97 -11.99
C GLY A 49 -8.40 -6.43 -11.28
N ALA A 50 -7.97 -7.69 -11.47
CA ALA A 50 -6.73 -8.21 -10.92
C ALA A 50 -5.51 -7.47 -11.48
N ILE A 51 -5.48 -7.21 -12.81
CA ILE A 51 -4.39 -6.47 -13.45
C ILE A 51 -4.28 -5.05 -12.87
N LYS A 52 -5.39 -4.31 -12.81
CA LYS A 52 -5.40 -2.96 -12.22
C LYS A 52 -4.95 -2.97 -10.76
N GLN A 53 -5.46 -3.95 -10.00
CA GLN A 53 -5.15 -4.04 -8.58
C GLN A 53 -3.67 -4.40 -8.34
N SER A 54 -3.08 -5.26 -9.18
CA SER A 54 -1.66 -5.59 -9.09
C SER A 54 -0.78 -4.36 -9.33
N VAL A 55 -1.08 -3.54 -10.34
CA VAL A 55 -0.34 -2.30 -10.63
C VAL A 55 -0.48 -1.31 -9.47
N TYR A 56 -1.71 -1.07 -9.01
CA TYR A 56 -1.99 -0.13 -7.92
C TYR A 56 -1.28 -0.53 -6.62
N LEU A 57 -1.38 -1.80 -6.21
CA LEU A 57 -0.76 -2.28 -4.98
C LEU A 57 0.76 -2.34 -5.10
N ALA A 58 1.28 -2.71 -6.26
CA ALA A 58 2.72 -2.72 -6.51
C ALA A 58 3.30 -1.31 -6.38
N HIS A 59 2.70 -0.33 -7.04
CA HIS A 59 3.14 1.06 -6.94
C HIS A 59 3.06 1.62 -5.51
N LYS A 60 2.02 1.24 -4.76
CA LYS A 60 1.78 1.76 -3.42
C LYS A 60 2.66 1.12 -2.35
N TYR A 61 2.86 -0.19 -2.39
CA TYR A 61 3.46 -0.96 -1.30
C TYR A 61 4.80 -1.63 -1.63
N PHE A 62 5.12 -1.87 -2.91
CA PHE A 62 6.31 -2.63 -3.32
C PHE A 62 7.36 -1.76 -4.02
N LYS A 63 7.79 -0.69 -3.37
CA LYS A 63 8.73 0.30 -3.93
C LYS A 63 10.18 -0.20 -4.11
N GLN A 64 10.49 -1.43 -3.71
CA GLN A 64 11.82 -2.02 -3.91
C GLN A 64 12.13 -2.32 -5.37
N LYS A 65 11.09 -2.59 -6.17
CA LYS A 65 11.15 -2.74 -7.62
C LYS A 65 10.21 -1.74 -8.27
N LEU A 66 10.62 -1.18 -9.41
CA LEU A 66 9.81 -0.25 -10.17
C LEU A 66 8.77 -0.98 -11.03
N LEU A 67 7.76 -0.25 -11.49
CA LEU A 67 6.82 -0.74 -12.50
C LEU A 67 7.55 -0.94 -13.85
N PRO A 68 7.19 -1.95 -14.63
CA PRO A 68 6.09 -2.89 -14.45
C PRO A 68 6.45 -4.14 -13.62
N SER A 69 7.75 -4.38 -13.36
CA SER A 69 8.26 -5.65 -12.79
C SER A 69 7.66 -5.98 -11.43
N SER A 70 7.44 -4.98 -10.56
CA SER A 70 6.83 -5.20 -9.25
C SER A 70 5.38 -5.70 -9.35
N ALA A 71 4.62 -5.19 -10.32
CA ALA A 71 3.24 -5.60 -10.55
C ALA A 71 3.15 -6.97 -11.23
N GLU A 72 4.08 -7.27 -12.13
CA GLU A 72 4.20 -8.59 -12.77
C GLU A 72 4.55 -9.67 -11.75
N ASP A 73 5.50 -9.42 -10.85
CA ASP A 73 5.84 -10.34 -9.77
C ASP A 73 4.62 -10.64 -8.88
N LEU A 74 3.87 -9.61 -8.49
CA LEU A 74 2.66 -9.76 -7.68
C LEU A 74 1.58 -10.58 -8.41
N LEU A 75 1.39 -10.32 -9.70
CA LEU A 75 0.44 -11.06 -10.54
C LEU A 75 0.83 -12.54 -10.67
N LYS A 76 2.11 -12.84 -10.90
CA LYS A 76 2.62 -14.21 -10.99
C LYS A 76 2.46 -14.99 -9.68
N GLU A 77 2.73 -14.35 -8.55
CA GLU A 77 2.54 -14.99 -7.23
C GLU A 77 1.07 -15.30 -6.97
N ALA A 78 0.17 -14.35 -7.30
CA ALA A 78 -1.25 -14.58 -7.17
C ALA A 78 -1.77 -15.70 -8.09
N LEU A 79 -1.22 -15.82 -9.30
CA LEU A 79 -1.52 -16.94 -10.20
C LEU A 79 -1.03 -18.27 -9.65
N ALA A 80 0.15 -18.29 -9.04
CA ALA A 80 0.68 -19.51 -8.42
C ALA A 80 -0.19 -19.98 -7.25
N ASP A 81 -0.63 -19.05 -6.38
CA ASP A 81 -1.56 -19.33 -5.28
C ASP A 81 -2.93 -19.80 -5.80
N ALA A 82 -3.48 -19.12 -6.80
CA ALA A 82 -4.75 -19.48 -7.43
C ALA A 82 -4.68 -20.87 -8.09
N SER A 83 -3.53 -21.22 -8.67
CA SER A 83 -3.29 -22.57 -9.23
C SER A 83 -3.30 -23.65 -8.15
N GLN A 84 -2.68 -23.40 -6.98
CA GLN A 84 -2.72 -24.33 -5.84
C GLN A 84 -4.16 -24.51 -5.31
N LYS A 85 -4.96 -23.45 -5.32
CA LYS A 85 -6.37 -23.45 -4.91
C LYS A 85 -7.31 -24.00 -6.00
N GLN A 86 -6.79 -24.38 -7.16
CA GLN A 86 -7.55 -24.84 -8.32
C GLN A 86 -8.62 -23.84 -8.80
N SER A 87 -8.34 -22.56 -8.62
CA SER A 87 -9.22 -21.47 -9.10
C SER A 87 -9.16 -21.39 -10.62
N LYS A 88 -10.29 -21.07 -11.26
CA LYS A 88 -10.37 -20.87 -12.71
C LYS A 88 -10.19 -19.41 -13.13
N VAL A 89 -10.38 -18.50 -12.20
CA VAL A 89 -10.33 -17.05 -12.44
C VAL A 89 -9.54 -16.40 -11.32
N LEU A 90 -8.63 -15.51 -11.68
CA LEU A 90 -7.91 -14.65 -10.75
C LEU A 90 -8.67 -13.32 -10.60
N SER A 91 -9.12 -13.02 -9.40
CA SER A 91 -9.88 -11.81 -9.07
C SER A 91 -8.97 -10.71 -8.46
N ALA A 92 -9.52 -9.50 -8.31
CA ALA A 92 -8.84 -8.42 -7.59
C ALA A 92 -8.61 -8.78 -6.12
N ASP A 93 -9.53 -9.53 -5.50
CA ASP A 93 -9.43 -9.94 -4.09
C ASP A 93 -8.29 -10.92 -3.86
N ASP A 94 -7.99 -11.78 -4.83
CA ASP A 94 -6.83 -12.67 -4.76
C ASP A 94 -5.52 -11.88 -4.73
N ILE A 95 -5.41 -10.84 -5.56
CA ILE A 95 -4.25 -9.93 -5.57
C ILE A 95 -4.11 -9.22 -4.22
N ILE A 96 -5.21 -8.73 -3.65
CA ILE A 96 -5.19 -8.08 -2.34
C ILE A 96 -4.73 -9.07 -1.27
N SER A 97 -5.24 -10.30 -1.27
CA SER A 97 -4.84 -11.32 -0.30
C SER A 97 -3.33 -11.61 -0.34
N ILE A 98 -2.74 -11.72 -1.52
CA ILE A 98 -1.29 -11.91 -1.67
C ILE A 98 -0.52 -10.66 -1.19
N ALA A 99 -0.99 -9.46 -1.52
CA ALA A 99 -0.37 -8.23 -1.08
C ALA A 99 -0.41 -8.10 0.46
N GLU A 100 -1.52 -8.48 1.11
CA GLU A 100 -1.65 -8.53 2.57
C GLU A 100 -0.66 -9.50 3.21
N GLN A 101 -0.51 -10.70 2.64
CA GLN A 101 0.45 -11.69 3.14
C GLN A 101 1.89 -11.20 3.07
N LYS A 102 2.25 -10.50 1.99
CA LYS A 102 3.62 -9.97 1.79
C LYS A 102 3.93 -8.76 2.65
N THR A 103 2.97 -7.89 2.84
CA THR A 103 3.16 -6.61 3.55
C THR A 103 2.79 -6.69 5.02
N ASN A 104 2.07 -7.71 5.44
CA ASN A 104 1.40 -7.81 6.74
C ASN A 104 0.46 -6.63 7.04
N ILE A 105 -0.04 -5.94 5.99
CA ILE A 105 -0.95 -4.82 6.11
C ILE A 105 -2.35 -5.29 5.69
N PRO A 106 -3.38 -5.20 6.53
CA PRO A 106 -4.75 -5.55 6.14
C PRO A 106 -5.29 -4.52 5.14
N ILE A 107 -5.46 -4.95 3.88
CA ILE A 107 -5.94 -4.12 2.76
C ILE A 107 -7.43 -4.37 2.48
N HIS A 108 -7.91 -5.58 2.78
CA HIS A 108 -9.29 -6.07 2.53
C HIS A 108 -10.39 -5.43 3.39
N LYS A 109 -10.14 -4.33 4.07
CA LYS A 109 -11.23 -3.69 4.81
C LYS A 109 -12.28 -3.21 3.82
N THR A 110 -13.43 -3.89 3.82
CA THR A 110 -14.60 -3.51 3.03
C THR A 110 -14.90 -2.04 3.28
N GLY A 111 -14.95 -1.25 2.21
CA GLY A 111 -15.06 0.21 2.33
C GLY A 111 -16.21 0.71 3.20
N ARG A 112 -17.23 -0.13 3.45
CA ARG A 112 -18.36 0.16 4.32
C ARG A 112 -18.04 0.03 5.80
N GLU A 113 -17.38 -1.06 6.21
CA GLU A 113 -16.91 -1.25 7.61
C GLU A 113 -15.82 -0.24 7.99
N GLU A 114 -14.96 0.10 7.03
CA GLU A 114 -13.93 1.11 7.25
C GLU A 114 -14.54 2.51 7.36
N ALA A 115 -15.53 2.83 6.53
CA ALA A 115 -16.25 4.09 6.63
C ALA A 115 -16.99 4.23 7.98
N GLU A 116 -17.64 3.18 8.46
CA GLU A 116 -18.29 3.15 9.78
C GLU A 116 -17.27 3.32 10.93
N LYS A 117 -16.11 2.65 10.85
CA LYS A 117 -15.02 2.83 11.82
C LYS A 117 -14.46 4.23 11.81
N LEU A 118 -14.31 4.86 10.63
CA LEU A 118 -13.84 6.25 10.52
C LEU A 118 -14.85 7.26 11.05
N LEU A 119 -16.15 7.00 10.87
CA LEU A 119 -17.21 7.83 11.47
C LEU A 119 -17.22 7.72 12.99
N ASN A 120 -16.95 6.53 13.54
CA ASN A 120 -16.91 6.27 14.98
C ASN A 120 -15.52 6.36 15.60
N LEU A 121 -14.53 6.89 14.88
CA LEU A 121 -13.12 6.84 15.29
C LEU A 121 -12.89 7.52 16.65
N GLU A 122 -13.55 8.63 16.92
CA GLU A 122 -13.47 9.33 18.18
C GLU A 122 -13.95 8.47 19.36
N ASN A 123 -15.09 7.79 19.21
CA ASN A 123 -15.59 6.88 20.22
C ASN A 123 -14.63 5.70 20.46
N ILE A 124 -14.09 5.13 19.39
CA ILE A 124 -13.13 4.01 19.48
C ILE A 124 -11.85 4.44 20.22
N ILE A 125 -11.39 5.66 20.02
CA ILE A 125 -10.23 6.18 20.76
C ILE A 125 -10.62 6.42 22.23
N HIS A 126 -11.79 6.98 22.50
CA HIS A 126 -12.28 7.25 23.85
C HIS A 126 -12.58 6.00 24.69
N GLU A 127 -12.75 4.82 24.09
CA GLU A 127 -12.81 3.55 24.85
C GLU A 127 -11.54 3.31 25.69
N ARG A 128 -10.40 3.84 25.28
CA ARG A 128 -9.10 3.64 25.94
C ARG A 128 -8.43 4.92 26.44
N LEU A 129 -8.73 6.04 25.82
CA LEU A 129 -8.18 7.36 26.18
C LEU A 129 -9.29 8.23 26.76
N ILE A 130 -9.23 8.46 28.07
CA ILE A 130 -10.16 9.34 28.77
C ILE A 130 -9.68 10.79 28.59
N ASP A 131 -10.61 11.71 28.36
CA ASP A 131 -10.34 13.11 28.05
C ASP A 131 -9.57 13.33 26.72
N GLN A 132 -8.89 14.46 26.56
CA GLN A 132 -8.12 14.84 25.36
C GLN A 132 -8.98 15.03 24.10
N GLU A 133 -10.22 15.49 24.24
CA GLU A 133 -11.18 15.64 23.11
C GLU A 133 -10.59 16.38 21.91
N GLN A 134 -9.83 17.46 22.15
CA GLN A 134 -9.23 18.24 21.07
C GLN A 134 -8.18 17.43 20.27
N ALA A 135 -7.35 16.67 20.98
CA ALA A 135 -6.34 15.82 20.34
C ALA A 135 -6.99 14.66 19.55
N VAL A 136 -7.99 14.01 20.16
CA VAL A 136 -8.75 12.91 19.53
C VAL A 136 -9.46 13.41 18.27
N LYS A 137 -10.11 14.56 18.32
CA LYS A 137 -10.81 15.17 17.19
C LYS A 137 -9.86 15.54 16.05
N ALA A 138 -8.72 16.17 16.37
CA ALA A 138 -7.72 16.56 15.37
C ALA A 138 -7.13 15.34 14.65
N VAL A 139 -6.82 14.28 15.40
CA VAL A 139 -6.31 13.03 14.84
C VAL A 139 -7.37 12.35 13.98
N SER A 140 -8.59 12.21 14.46
CA SER A 140 -9.69 11.58 13.74
C SER A 140 -10.01 12.31 12.43
N GLN A 141 -9.94 13.63 12.45
CA GLN A 141 -10.12 14.45 11.24
C GLN A 141 -9.01 14.18 10.21
N ALA A 142 -7.75 14.17 10.63
CA ALA A 142 -6.64 13.89 9.72
C ALA A 142 -6.73 12.49 9.08
N PHE A 143 -7.18 11.48 9.84
CA PHE A 143 -7.43 10.14 9.30
C PHE A 143 -8.57 10.13 8.29
N ARG A 144 -9.66 10.84 8.55
CA ARG A 144 -10.78 10.97 7.60
C ARG A 144 -10.36 11.68 6.31
N GLU A 145 -9.59 12.76 6.41
CA GLU A 145 -9.06 13.50 5.25
C GLU A 145 -8.14 12.62 4.39
N TYR A 146 -7.25 11.86 5.01
CA TYR A 146 -6.40 10.92 4.27
C TYR A 146 -7.20 9.85 3.54
N ARG A 147 -8.18 9.23 4.18
CA ARG A 147 -8.99 8.16 3.61
C ARG A 147 -9.97 8.63 2.55
N SER A 148 -10.41 9.88 2.62
CA SER A 148 -11.24 10.51 1.57
C SER A 148 -10.46 10.88 0.30
N GLY A 149 -9.14 10.68 0.28
CA GLY A 149 -8.29 11.06 -0.86
C GLY A 149 -7.97 12.56 -0.94
N LEU A 150 -8.34 13.35 0.06
CA LEU A 150 -8.05 14.79 0.12
C LEU A 150 -6.61 15.10 0.57
N ALA A 151 -5.91 14.12 1.12
CA ALA A 151 -4.52 14.26 1.49
C ALA A 151 -3.59 14.20 0.27
N ARG A 152 -2.39 14.81 0.38
CA ARG A 152 -1.39 14.77 -0.68
C ARG A 152 -0.94 13.32 -0.96
N THR A 153 -0.97 12.94 -2.23
CA THR A 153 -0.48 11.63 -2.68
C THR A 153 1.04 11.52 -2.50
N GLY A 154 1.50 10.38 -1.99
CA GLY A 154 2.93 10.06 -1.87
C GLY A 154 3.61 10.50 -0.58
N GLY A 155 2.89 11.11 0.37
CA GLY A 155 3.39 11.47 1.70
C GLY A 155 2.92 10.53 2.82
N PRO A 156 3.36 10.77 4.08
CA PRO A 156 2.81 10.08 5.24
C PRO A 156 1.32 10.42 5.41
N ILE A 157 0.56 9.52 6.03
CA ILE A 157 -0.87 9.73 6.33
C ILE A 157 -1.09 11.06 7.05
N ALA A 158 -0.31 11.29 8.09
CA ALA A 158 -0.24 12.54 8.84
C ALA A 158 1.05 12.57 9.65
N VAL A 159 1.45 13.77 10.07
CA VAL A 159 2.57 13.97 11.00
C VAL A 159 2.01 14.68 12.22
N PHE A 160 2.07 14.04 13.38
CA PHE A 160 1.59 14.60 14.63
C PHE A 160 2.73 14.85 15.60
N LEU A 161 2.72 16.00 16.24
CA LEU A 161 3.59 16.31 17.37
C LEU A 161 2.72 16.39 18.64
N PHE A 162 2.84 15.38 19.50
CA PHE A 162 2.14 15.36 20.79
C PHE A 162 2.97 16.05 21.86
N VAL A 163 2.53 17.21 22.32
CA VAL A 163 3.19 18.04 23.35
C VAL A 163 2.31 18.08 24.60
N GLY A 164 2.92 17.95 25.76
CA GLY A 164 2.21 18.02 27.04
C GLY A 164 3.00 17.34 28.18
N PRO A 165 2.56 17.49 29.44
CA PRO A 165 3.21 16.87 30.59
C PRO A 165 3.21 15.35 30.54
N THR A 166 4.01 14.71 31.41
CA THR A 166 4.06 13.25 31.51
C THR A 166 2.74 12.71 32.06
N GLY A 167 2.30 11.55 31.55
CA GLY A 167 1.08 10.86 32.05
C GLY A 167 -0.24 11.28 31.38
N VAL A 168 -0.27 12.26 30.49
CA VAL A 168 -1.51 12.72 29.83
C VAL A 168 -1.97 11.86 28.63
N GLY A 169 -1.37 10.70 28.39
CA GLY A 169 -1.83 9.76 27.36
C GLY A 169 -1.20 9.90 25.97
N LYS A 170 -0.13 10.71 25.78
CA LYS A 170 0.53 10.88 24.45
C LYS A 170 0.94 9.59 23.79
N THR A 171 1.63 8.73 24.53
CA THR A 171 2.09 7.41 24.05
C THR A 171 0.92 6.45 23.86
N GLU A 172 -0.10 6.51 24.71
CA GLU A 172 -1.28 5.68 24.57
C GLU A 172 -2.06 6.03 23.30
N LEU A 173 -2.23 7.33 23.01
CA LEU A 173 -2.83 7.77 21.76
C LEU A 173 -2.06 7.25 20.53
N ALA A 174 -0.73 7.33 20.55
CA ALA A 174 0.10 6.79 19.45
C ALA A 174 -0.10 5.27 19.26
N LYS A 175 -0.16 4.49 20.35
CA LYS A 175 -0.43 3.05 20.29
C LYS A 175 -1.83 2.73 19.73
N ILE A 176 -2.84 3.47 20.18
CA ILE A 176 -4.20 3.32 19.67
C ILE A 176 -4.27 3.57 18.18
N LEU A 177 -3.62 4.66 17.70
CA LEU A 177 -3.56 5.00 16.28
C LEU A 177 -2.85 3.92 15.46
N THR A 178 -1.74 3.41 15.97
CA THR A 178 -1.00 2.30 15.32
C THR A 178 -1.89 1.06 15.20
N LYS A 179 -2.60 0.72 16.25
CA LYS A 179 -3.54 -0.41 16.25
C LYS A 179 -4.69 -0.21 15.26
N ILE A 180 -5.26 0.98 15.20
CA ILE A 180 -6.35 1.30 14.26
C ILE A 180 -5.87 1.23 12.82
N GLN A 181 -4.66 1.74 12.53
CA GLN A 181 -4.13 1.81 11.18
C GLN A 181 -3.59 0.47 10.68
N PHE A 182 -2.86 -0.25 11.53
CA PHE A 182 -2.10 -1.45 11.15
C PHE A 182 -2.65 -2.75 11.75
N GLY A 183 -3.66 -2.66 12.63
CA GLY A 183 -4.27 -3.81 13.28
C GLY A 183 -3.53 -4.32 14.51
N ALA A 184 -2.29 -3.87 14.78
CA ALA A 184 -1.47 -4.31 15.90
C ALA A 184 -0.64 -3.17 16.50
N GLU A 185 -0.47 -3.19 17.83
CA GLU A 185 0.32 -2.16 18.56
C GLU A 185 1.84 -2.30 18.35
N ASN A 186 2.31 -3.51 18.06
CA ASN A 186 3.73 -3.83 17.82
C ASN A 186 4.29 -3.29 16.49
N MET A 187 3.44 -2.67 15.68
CA MET A 187 3.86 -1.97 14.46
C MET A 187 4.38 -0.54 14.72
N MET A 188 4.41 -0.11 15.97
CA MET A 188 5.04 1.15 16.39
C MET A 188 6.55 0.95 16.48
N VAL A 189 7.30 1.75 15.71
CA VAL A 189 8.78 1.76 15.67
C VAL A 189 9.30 2.90 16.52
#